data_acaf432b6f964f63a18509600a48f7c2
#
_entry.id   acaf432b6f964f63a18509600a48f7c2
#
_cell.length_a   1.000
_cell.length_b   1.000
_cell.length_c   1.000
_cell.angle_alpha   90.00
_cell.angle_beta   90.00
_cell.angle_gamma   90.00
#
_symmetry.space_group_name_H-M   'P 1'
#
loop_
_entity.id
_entity.type
_entity.pdbx_description
1 polymer ?
#
loop_
_entity_poly.entity_id
_entity_poly.type
_entity_poly.pdbx_seq_one_letter_code
_entity_poly.pdbx_strand_id
1 'polypeptide(L)'
;VGGTFHITCGGSDTRYSFAHFGENERLYVFEAPIDMLIFLTLYPKDWQKHSYIAMNGVYENAVLTALKNHINLSEVILCVDNDEGGIEAVDRLRDILNENGYSNVKRLAPPYKDWNEVLKAKNGVYALPAVPNKHKEEYHCQAENLQYLKCRPDKLTSQIYATFKNEQYKYLAEYA
;
A
#
# COMPACT_ATOMS: atom_id res chain seq x y z
N VAL A 1 1.85 18.06 -20.29
CA VAL A 1 0.42 18.01 -20.57
C VAL A 1 -0.09 16.61 -20.22
N GLY A 2 -0.24 16.33 -18.94
CA GLY A 2 -0.77 15.06 -18.44
C GLY A 2 -2.28 15.17 -18.28
N GLY A 3 -3.08 14.65 -19.21
CA GLY A 3 -4.48 14.39 -18.96
C GLY A 3 -4.62 13.19 -18.03
N THR A 4 -5.38 13.33 -16.96
CA THR A 4 -5.73 12.27 -16.01
C THR A 4 -6.82 11.36 -16.59
N PHE A 5 -6.60 10.81 -17.77
CA PHE A 5 -7.56 9.93 -18.39
C PHE A 5 -7.12 8.48 -18.22
N HIS A 6 -7.76 7.80 -17.27
CA HIS A 6 -7.60 6.37 -17.08
C HIS A 6 -8.82 5.65 -17.64
N ILE A 7 -8.63 4.77 -18.61
CA ILE A 7 -9.70 3.97 -19.18
C ILE A 7 -9.33 2.49 -19.15
N THR A 8 -10.25 1.67 -18.72
CA THR A 8 -10.15 0.23 -18.92
C THR A 8 -10.54 -0.10 -20.35
N CYS A 9 -9.73 -0.88 -21.06
CA CYS A 9 -10.03 -1.28 -22.42
C CYS A 9 -11.39 -1.99 -22.49
N GLY A 10 -12.16 -1.68 -23.54
CA GLY A 10 -13.45 -2.33 -23.76
C GLY A 10 -13.27 -3.85 -23.84
N GLY A 11 -14.12 -4.59 -23.12
CA GLY A 11 -14.04 -6.05 -23.02
C GLY A 11 -13.12 -6.60 -21.91
N SER A 12 -12.43 -5.74 -21.18
CA SER A 12 -11.66 -6.17 -20.00
C SER A 12 -12.61 -6.64 -18.88
N ASP A 13 -12.30 -7.78 -18.29
CA ASP A 13 -13.03 -8.30 -17.15
C ASP A 13 -12.40 -7.78 -15.84
N THR A 14 -13.13 -6.89 -15.16
CA THR A 14 -12.66 -6.24 -13.92
C THR A 14 -12.53 -7.21 -12.73
N ARG A 15 -13.00 -8.46 -12.87
CA ARG A 15 -12.80 -9.51 -11.87
C ARG A 15 -11.37 -10.04 -11.84
N TYR A 16 -10.57 -9.79 -12.88
CA TYR A 16 -9.19 -10.23 -13.01
C TYR A 16 -8.28 -9.03 -13.13
N SER A 17 -7.13 -9.11 -12.44
CA SER A 17 -6.17 -8.04 -12.42
C SER A 17 -4.74 -8.59 -12.35
N PHE A 18 -3.77 -7.69 -12.41
CA PHE A 18 -2.37 -8.06 -12.23
C PHE A 18 -2.17 -8.59 -10.80
N ALA A 19 -1.77 -9.85 -10.68
CA ALA A 19 -1.69 -10.54 -9.41
C ALA A 19 -0.60 -11.62 -9.39
N HIS A 20 -0.13 -11.95 -8.20
CA HIS A 20 0.66 -13.13 -7.87
C HIS A 20 0.04 -13.81 -6.65
N PHE A 21 -0.03 -15.13 -6.65
CA PHE A 21 -0.57 -15.89 -5.54
C PHE A 21 0.49 -16.86 -5.01
N GLY A 22 0.86 -16.68 -3.74
CA GLY A 22 1.76 -17.54 -2.99
C GLY A 22 1.02 -18.51 -2.07
N GLU A 23 1.75 -19.16 -1.19
CA GLU A 23 1.22 -20.19 -0.29
C GLU A 23 0.69 -19.61 1.03
N ASN A 24 1.10 -18.41 1.41
CA ASN A 24 0.73 -17.79 2.67
C ASN A 24 -0.71 -17.26 2.64
N GLU A 25 -1.26 -17.04 3.82
CA GLU A 25 -2.65 -16.63 4.04
C GLU A 25 -2.94 -15.14 3.80
N ARG A 26 -1.89 -14.33 3.51
CA ARG A 26 -2.00 -12.87 3.35
C ARG A 26 -2.13 -12.46 1.90
N LEU A 27 -3.08 -11.57 1.64
CA LEU A 27 -3.25 -10.88 0.37
C LEU A 27 -2.93 -9.40 0.52
N TYR A 28 -1.87 -8.93 -0.13
CA TYR A 28 -1.52 -7.52 -0.23
C TYR A 28 -2.22 -6.89 -1.43
N VAL A 29 -2.96 -5.81 -1.18
CA VAL A 29 -3.82 -5.15 -2.17
C VAL A 29 -3.30 -3.76 -2.49
N PHE A 30 -3.03 -3.49 -3.76
CA PHE A 30 -2.49 -2.23 -4.27
C PHE A 30 -3.49 -1.54 -5.20
N GLU A 31 -3.37 -0.22 -5.34
CA GLU A 31 -4.21 0.54 -6.27
C GLU A 31 -3.83 0.23 -7.72
N ALA A 32 -2.54 0.22 -8.04
CA ALA A 32 -2.03 -0.01 -9.39
C ALA A 32 -0.92 -1.08 -9.44
N PRO A 33 -0.71 -1.74 -10.60
CA PRO A 33 0.38 -2.70 -10.80
C PRO A 33 1.76 -2.13 -10.51
N ILE A 34 1.97 -0.84 -10.80
CA ILE A 34 3.27 -0.20 -10.55
C ILE A 34 3.59 -0.12 -9.06
N ASP A 35 2.60 0.15 -8.21
CA ASP A 35 2.79 0.22 -6.75
C ASP A 35 3.14 -1.15 -6.19
N MET A 36 2.47 -2.20 -6.67
CA MET A 36 2.81 -3.59 -6.33
C MET A 36 4.25 -3.93 -6.73
N LEU A 37 4.68 -3.60 -7.95
CA LEU A 37 6.05 -3.88 -8.42
C LEU A 37 7.09 -3.11 -7.62
N ILE A 38 6.80 -1.87 -7.27
CA ILE A 38 7.67 -1.03 -6.44
C ILE A 38 7.76 -1.63 -5.03
N PHE A 39 6.64 -2.04 -4.45
CA PHE A 39 6.63 -2.70 -3.15
C PHE A 39 7.51 -3.96 -3.15
N LEU A 40 7.39 -4.82 -4.14
CA LEU A 40 8.23 -6.01 -4.31
C LEU A 40 9.72 -5.66 -4.50
N THR A 41 10.02 -4.55 -5.16
CA THR A 41 11.39 -4.03 -5.30
C THR A 41 11.96 -3.54 -3.98
N LEU A 42 11.12 -2.91 -3.15
CA LEU A 42 11.51 -2.42 -1.84
C LEU A 42 11.69 -3.57 -0.82
N TYR A 43 10.87 -4.62 -0.93
CA TYR A 43 10.78 -5.74 0.00
C TYR A 43 10.87 -7.10 -0.73
N PRO A 44 12.05 -7.43 -1.31
CA PRO A 44 12.20 -8.62 -2.15
C PRO A 44 12.31 -9.94 -1.39
N LYS A 45 12.44 -9.90 -0.05
CA LYS A 45 12.64 -11.12 0.74
C LYS A 45 11.36 -11.95 0.76
N ASP A 46 11.48 -13.23 0.35
CA ASP A 46 10.41 -14.22 0.40
C ASP A 46 9.08 -13.83 -0.29
N TRP A 47 9.12 -12.84 -1.19
CA TRP A 47 7.92 -12.29 -1.83
C TRP A 47 7.07 -13.37 -2.52
N GLN A 48 7.70 -14.41 -3.09
CA GLN A 48 7.00 -15.49 -3.79
C GLN A 48 6.02 -16.26 -2.89
N LYS A 49 6.23 -16.23 -1.57
CA LYS A 49 5.38 -16.93 -0.60
C LYS A 49 4.08 -16.21 -0.30
N HIS A 50 4.02 -14.89 -0.55
CA HIS A 50 2.87 -14.05 -0.28
C HIS A 50 2.02 -13.83 -1.53
N SER A 51 0.78 -13.40 -1.33
CA SER A 51 -0.13 -13.08 -2.43
C SER A 51 -0.29 -11.57 -2.57
N TYR A 52 -0.32 -11.11 -3.81
CA TYR A 52 -0.40 -9.69 -4.16
C TYR A 52 -1.39 -9.48 -5.29
N ILE A 53 -2.16 -8.40 -5.25
CA ILE A 53 -3.09 -8.02 -6.30
C ILE A 53 -3.16 -6.50 -6.45
N ALA A 54 -3.21 -6.02 -7.69
CA ALA A 54 -3.47 -4.62 -8.02
C ALA A 54 -4.92 -4.49 -8.49
N MET A 55 -5.64 -3.49 -7.96
CA MET A 55 -7.06 -3.29 -8.28
C MET A 55 -7.29 -2.61 -9.64
N ASN A 56 -6.27 -1.96 -10.23
CA ASN A 56 -6.39 -1.08 -11.40
C ASN A 56 -7.36 0.10 -11.15
N GLY A 57 -7.14 0.80 -10.07
CA GLY A 57 -8.01 1.77 -9.46
C GLY A 57 -8.45 1.28 -8.09
N VAL A 58 -9.57 1.75 -7.58
CA VAL A 58 -10.05 1.43 -6.22
C VAL A 58 -11.30 0.54 -6.23
N TYR A 59 -11.38 -0.42 -7.16
CA TYR A 59 -12.53 -1.32 -7.31
C TYR A 59 -12.26 -2.68 -6.65
N GLU A 60 -13.23 -3.17 -5.90
CA GLU A 60 -13.16 -4.39 -5.08
C GLU A 60 -13.27 -5.71 -5.86
N ASN A 61 -13.79 -5.69 -7.10
CA ASN A 61 -14.15 -6.91 -7.85
C ASN A 61 -13.02 -7.92 -7.96
N ALA A 62 -11.80 -7.47 -8.28
CA ALA A 62 -10.64 -8.35 -8.41
C ALA A 62 -10.24 -8.96 -7.06
N VAL A 63 -10.30 -8.17 -5.99
CA VAL A 63 -9.97 -8.61 -4.62
C VAL A 63 -10.96 -9.68 -4.15
N LEU A 64 -12.28 -9.42 -4.30
CA LEU A 64 -13.33 -10.38 -3.93
C LEU A 64 -13.23 -11.67 -4.74
N THR A 65 -12.90 -11.57 -6.04
CA THR A 65 -12.70 -12.76 -6.89
C THR A 65 -11.48 -13.56 -6.45
N ALA A 66 -10.38 -12.89 -6.12
CA ALA A 66 -9.17 -13.54 -5.61
C ALA A 66 -9.45 -14.29 -4.30
N LEU A 67 -10.10 -13.64 -3.34
CA LEU A 67 -10.46 -14.24 -2.05
C LEU A 67 -11.39 -15.45 -2.18
N LYS A 68 -12.34 -15.39 -3.12
CA LYS A 68 -13.24 -16.54 -3.40
C LYS A 68 -12.51 -17.72 -4.03
N ASN A 69 -11.53 -17.46 -4.89
CA ASN A 69 -10.81 -18.50 -5.63
C ASN A 69 -9.65 -19.10 -4.81
N HIS A 70 -9.13 -18.39 -3.83
CA HIS A 70 -7.98 -18.79 -3.00
C HIS A 70 -8.42 -18.88 -1.53
N ILE A 71 -8.97 -20.00 -1.12
CA ILE A 71 -9.56 -20.21 0.21
C ILE A 71 -8.57 -20.18 1.37
N ASN A 72 -7.27 -20.26 1.08
CA ASN A 72 -6.20 -20.10 2.06
C ASN A 72 -6.01 -18.63 2.48
N LEU A 73 -6.50 -17.67 1.69
CA LEU A 73 -6.36 -16.25 2.00
C LEU A 73 -7.35 -15.85 3.09
N SER A 74 -6.83 -15.46 4.24
CA SER A 74 -7.61 -15.13 5.44
C SER A 74 -7.30 -13.74 6.02
N GLU A 75 -6.21 -13.10 5.58
CA GLU A 75 -5.81 -11.76 5.98
C GLU A 75 -5.63 -10.85 4.75
N VAL A 76 -6.27 -9.70 4.75
CA VAL A 76 -6.18 -8.70 3.67
C VAL A 76 -5.41 -7.49 4.17
N ILE A 77 -4.33 -7.12 3.47
CA ILE A 77 -3.50 -5.96 3.78
C ILE A 77 -3.69 -4.91 2.68
N LEU A 78 -4.37 -3.82 2.99
CA LEU A 78 -4.61 -2.71 2.06
C LEU A 78 -3.36 -1.82 1.99
N CYS A 79 -2.66 -1.86 0.85
CA CYS A 79 -1.43 -1.12 0.56
C CYS A 79 -1.68 0.03 -0.43
N VAL A 80 -2.86 0.66 -0.35
CA VAL A 80 -3.27 1.76 -1.22
C VAL A 80 -2.59 3.06 -0.83
N ASP A 81 -2.64 4.06 -1.71
CA ASP A 81 -1.98 5.35 -1.55
C ASP A 81 -2.34 6.06 -0.24
N ASN A 82 -1.46 6.91 0.22
CA ASN A 82 -1.62 7.70 1.43
C ASN A 82 -1.98 9.15 1.10
N ASP A 83 -2.96 9.31 0.23
CA ASP A 83 -3.62 10.57 -0.11
C ASP A 83 -5.12 10.50 0.26
N GLU A 84 -5.87 11.58 0.00
CA GLU A 84 -7.29 11.64 0.36
C GLU A 84 -8.10 10.50 -0.28
N GLY A 85 -7.86 10.22 -1.58
CA GLY A 85 -8.56 9.17 -2.31
C GLY A 85 -8.25 7.77 -1.78
N GLY A 86 -6.99 7.48 -1.49
CA GLY A 86 -6.57 6.20 -0.92
C GLY A 86 -7.10 5.99 0.51
N ILE A 87 -7.18 7.05 1.32
CA ILE A 87 -7.75 6.99 2.67
C ILE A 87 -9.24 6.67 2.61
N GLU A 88 -10.02 7.35 1.77
CA GLU A 88 -11.44 7.06 1.56
C GLU A 88 -11.64 5.64 1.02
N ALA A 89 -10.78 5.20 0.10
CA ALA A 89 -10.82 3.86 -0.45
C ALA A 89 -10.62 2.76 0.60
N VAL A 90 -9.75 2.98 1.60
CA VAL A 90 -9.51 2.02 2.70
C VAL A 90 -10.80 1.76 3.48
N ASP A 91 -11.50 2.80 3.90
CA ASP A 91 -12.70 2.64 4.72
C ASP A 91 -13.80 1.94 3.91
N ARG A 92 -14.03 2.37 2.66
CA ARG A 92 -14.99 1.74 1.76
C ARG A 92 -14.63 0.27 1.46
N LEU A 93 -13.38 -0.05 1.16
CA LEU A 93 -12.95 -1.42 0.89
C LEU A 93 -13.08 -2.31 2.12
N ARG A 94 -12.77 -1.77 3.30
CA ARG A 94 -12.94 -2.50 4.57
C ARG A 94 -14.41 -2.87 4.80
N ASP A 95 -15.32 -1.94 4.58
CA ASP A 95 -16.76 -2.18 4.74
C ASP A 95 -17.24 -3.25 3.76
N ILE A 96 -16.91 -3.14 2.47
CA ILE A 96 -17.26 -4.12 1.44
C ILE A 96 -16.70 -5.51 1.77
N LEU A 97 -15.43 -5.60 2.21
CA LEU A 97 -14.81 -6.87 2.59
C LEU A 97 -15.51 -7.49 3.80
N ASN A 98 -15.81 -6.69 4.82
CA ASN A 98 -16.55 -7.14 6.00
C ASN A 98 -17.96 -7.68 5.64
N GLU A 99 -18.69 -6.97 4.80
CA GLU A 99 -20.00 -7.40 4.30
C GLU A 99 -19.94 -8.74 3.53
N ASN A 100 -18.80 -9.03 2.91
CA ASN A 100 -18.54 -10.29 2.22
C ASN A 100 -17.89 -11.36 3.10
N GLY A 101 -17.78 -11.15 4.42
CA GLY A 101 -17.29 -12.13 5.39
C GLY A 101 -15.79 -12.11 5.64
N TYR A 102 -15.04 -11.13 5.09
CA TYR A 102 -13.60 -10.95 5.30
C TYR A 102 -13.33 -9.85 6.32
N SER A 103 -13.29 -10.20 7.60
CA SER A 103 -13.15 -9.22 8.70
C SER A 103 -11.69 -8.93 9.12
N ASN A 104 -10.73 -9.79 8.73
CA ASN A 104 -9.32 -9.56 9.04
C ASN A 104 -8.67 -8.65 7.98
N VAL A 105 -9.04 -7.37 8.01
CA VAL A 105 -8.58 -6.36 7.06
C VAL A 105 -7.72 -5.34 7.78
N LYS A 106 -6.46 -5.22 7.38
CA LYS A 106 -5.48 -4.28 7.91
C LYS A 106 -5.07 -3.28 6.83
N ARG A 107 -4.43 -2.19 7.24
CA ARG A 107 -3.82 -1.22 6.34
C ARG A 107 -2.32 -1.19 6.55
N LEU A 108 -1.57 -1.22 5.47
CA LEU A 108 -0.15 -0.89 5.41
C LEU A 108 0.01 0.35 4.51
N ALA A 109 0.00 1.53 5.12
CA ALA A 109 0.15 2.78 4.38
C ALA A 109 1.60 3.03 4.00
N PRO A 110 1.90 3.50 2.76
CA PRO A 110 3.22 4.03 2.46
C PRO A 110 3.52 5.25 3.34
N PRO A 111 4.77 5.43 3.80
CA PRO A 111 5.16 6.58 4.63
C PRO A 111 5.18 7.92 3.87
N TYR A 112 5.08 7.89 2.57
CA TYR A 112 4.93 9.01 1.65
C TYR A 112 3.55 8.94 0.97
N LYS A 113 3.31 9.81 -0.01
CA LYS A 113 2.05 9.84 -0.74
C LYS A 113 1.67 8.48 -1.32
N ASP A 114 2.63 7.78 -1.91
CA ASP A 114 2.47 6.47 -2.55
C ASP A 114 3.78 5.66 -2.48
N TRP A 115 3.78 4.42 -2.96
CA TRP A 115 4.95 3.54 -2.96
C TRP A 115 6.07 4.04 -3.87
N ASN A 116 5.75 4.75 -4.96
CA ASN A 116 6.75 5.35 -5.83
C ASN A 116 7.52 6.46 -5.11
N GLU A 117 6.84 7.27 -4.30
CA GLU A 117 7.49 8.30 -3.48
C GLU A 117 8.43 7.67 -2.43
N VAL A 118 8.08 6.48 -1.88
CA VAL A 118 8.98 5.71 -1.00
C VAL A 118 10.26 5.31 -1.74
N LEU A 119 10.13 4.80 -2.97
CA LEU A 119 11.28 4.40 -3.79
C LEU A 119 12.16 5.61 -4.15
N LYS A 120 11.55 6.74 -4.49
CA LYS A 120 12.26 8.01 -4.75
C LYS A 120 13.07 8.45 -3.53
N ALA A 121 12.43 8.47 -2.35
CA ALA A 121 13.09 8.82 -1.09
C ALA A 121 14.27 7.89 -0.79
N LYS A 122 14.10 6.59 -0.98
CA LYS A 122 15.17 5.58 -0.80
C LYS A 122 16.39 5.84 -1.71
N ASN A 123 16.16 6.41 -2.89
CA ASN A 123 17.22 6.75 -3.85
C ASN A 123 17.71 8.20 -3.73
N GLY A 124 17.37 8.92 -2.65
CA GLY A 124 17.79 10.29 -2.42
C GLY A 124 17.14 11.33 -3.33
N VAL A 125 16.03 10.97 -3.99
CA VAL A 125 15.24 11.88 -4.82
C VAL A 125 14.13 12.49 -3.97
N TYR A 126 13.80 13.76 -4.25
CA TYR A 126 12.68 14.41 -3.56
C TYR A 126 11.39 13.60 -3.70
N ALA A 127 10.74 13.35 -2.57
CA ALA A 127 9.53 12.57 -2.46
C ALA A 127 8.37 13.40 -1.89
N LEU A 128 7.17 13.22 -2.45
CA LEU A 128 5.96 13.89 -1.97
C LEU A 128 5.52 13.28 -0.64
N PRO A 129 5.27 14.11 0.40
CA PRO A 129 4.81 13.62 1.69
C PRO A 129 3.38 13.03 1.59
N ALA A 130 3.05 12.17 2.54
CA ALA A 130 1.69 11.74 2.77
C ALA A 130 0.78 12.95 3.10
N VAL A 131 -0.48 12.88 2.71
CA VAL A 131 -1.47 13.89 3.10
C VAL A 131 -1.87 13.65 4.56
N PRO A 132 -1.81 14.68 5.44
CA PRO A 132 -2.24 14.52 6.82
C PRO A 132 -3.72 14.13 6.89
N ASN A 133 -4.01 13.00 7.51
CA ASN A 133 -5.39 12.58 7.72
C ASN A 133 -6.03 13.46 8.79
N LYS A 134 -7.02 14.26 8.43
CA LYS A 134 -7.74 15.16 9.35
C LYS A 134 -8.59 14.41 10.39
N HIS A 135 -8.79 13.11 10.23
CA HIS A 135 -9.76 12.35 11.01
C HIS A 135 -9.17 11.34 11.99
N LYS A 136 -7.84 11.10 12.03
CA LYS A 136 -7.25 10.14 12.99
C LYS A 136 -5.92 10.62 13.54
N GLU A 137 -5.87 10.80 14.86
CA GLU A 137 -4.68 11.14 15.64
C GLU A 137 -3.52 10.14 15.51
N GLU A 138 -3.81 8.89 15.14
CA GLU A 138 -2.82 7.81 14.96
C GLU A 138 -1.77 8.08 13.87
N TYR A 139 -2.06 8.97 12.90
CA TYR A 139 -1.15 9.30 11.81
C TYR A 139 -0.32 10.57 12.04
N HIS A 140 -0.59 11.31 13.10
CA HIS A 140 0.11 12.57 13.43
C HIS A 140 1.60 12.36 13.63
N CYS A 141 1.99 11.26 14.27
CA CYS A 141 3.39 10.96 14.58
C CYS A 141 4.24 10.73 13.31
N GLN A 142 3.66 10.18 12.25
CA GLN A 142 4.37 9.94 10.98
C GLN A 142 4.50 11.22 10.15
N ALA A 143 3.48 12.07 10.12
CA ALA A 143 3.49 13.32 9.39
C ALA A 143 4.44 14.36 10.03
N GLU A 144 4.50 14.45 11.34
CA GLU A 144 5.42 15.32 12.07
C GLU A 144 6.87 14.91 11.86
N ASN A 145 7.16 13.61 11.87
CA ASN A 145 8.50 13.10 11.57
C ASN A 145 8.92 13.40 10.12
N LEU A 146 8.00 13.39 9.17
CA LEU A 146 8.25 13.72 7.75
C LEU A 146 8.43 15.23 7.53
N GLN A 147 7.76 16.08 8.31
CA GLN A 147 7.93 17.53 8.26
C GLN A 147 9.30 17.94 8.80
N TYR A 148 9.82 17.22 9.78
CA TYR A 148 11.17 17.38 10.30
C TYR A 148 12.24 17.02 9.26
N LEU A 149 11.96 16.08 8.35
CA LEU A 149 12.84 15.72 7.22
C LEU A 149 13.06 16.84 6.21
N LYS A 150 12.07 17.73 6.02
CA LYS A 150 12.20 18.88 5.12
C LYS A 150 13.24 19.92 5.56
N CYS A 151 13.62 19.91 6.84
CA CYS A 151 14.42 20.98 7.43
C CYS A 151 15.93 20.70 7.48
N ARG A 152 16.40 19.43 7.36
CA ARG A 152 17.83 19.10 7.43
C ARG A 152 18.16 17.79 6.70
N PRO A 153 18.49 17.82 5.40
CA PRO A 153 18.76 16.60 4.61
C PRO A 153 19.93 15.74 5.13
N ASP A 154 20.97 16.35 5.64
CA ASP A 154 22.29 15.75 5.73
C ASP A 154 22.59 14.97 7.02
N LYS A 155 21.96 15.30 8.14
CA LYS A 155 22.15 14.57 9.43
C LYS A 155 20.96 13.71 9.83
N LEU A 156 19.80 14.03 9.30
CA LEU A 156 18.56 13.39 9.65
C LEU A 156 18.35 12.06 8.90
N THR A 157 18.89 11.97 7.68
CA THR A 157 18.72 10.77 6.82
C THR A 157 19.23 9.51 7.52
N SER A 158 20.35 9.57 8.26
CA SER A 158 20.87 8.40 8.96
C SER A 158 20.13 8.08 10.25
N GLN A 159 19.65 9.08 11.00
CA GLN A 159 18.88 8.84 12.22
C GLN A 159 17.45 8.41 11.93
N ILE A 160 16.84 8.93 10.90
CA ILE A 160 15.50 8.54 10.46
C ILE A 160 15.53 7.16 9.80
N TYR A 161 16.56 6.86 9.02
CA TYR A 161 16.78 5.51 8.53
C TYR A 161 16.90 4.50 9.69
N ALA A 162 17.50 4.89 10.80
CA ALA A 162 17.60 4.06 12.00
C ALA A 162 16.25 3.95 12.74
N THR A 163 15.47 5.02 12.83
CA THR A 163 14.16 5.03 13.50
C THR A 163 13.11 4.33 12.64
N PHE A 164 13.06 4.59 11.35
CA PHE A 164 12.25 3.83 10.40
C PHE A 164 12.64 2.35 10.33
N LYS A 165 13.93 2.06 10.39
CA LYS A 165 14.42 0.69 10.47
C LYS A 165 13.94 -0.03 11.73
N ASN A 166 13.82 0.65 12.84
CA ASN A 166 13.40 0.02 14.10
C ASN A 166 11.88 -0.07 14.28
N GLU A 167 11.09 0.87 13.78
CA GLU A 167 9.64 0.86 14.01
C GLU A 167 8.84 0.26 12.84
N GLN A 168 9.16 0.63 11.60
CA GLN A 168 8.45 0.06 10.45
C GLN A 168 8.98 -1.30 10.00
N TYR A 169 10.28 -1.60 10.21
CA TYR A 169 10.77 -2.96 10.03
C TYR A 169 10.21 -3.92 11.07
N LYS A 170 9.86 -3.44 12.26
CA LYS A 170 9.13 -4.26 13.22
C LYS A 170 7.72 -4.58 12.71
N TYR A 171 7.03 -3.60 12.13
CA TYR A 171 5.75 -3.80 11.46
C TYR A 171 5.88 -4.70 10.22
N LEU A 172 6.85 -4.46 9.34
CA LEU A 172 7.09 -5.26 8.15
C LEU A 172 7.64 -6.66 8.47
N ALA A 173 8.40 -6.82 9.56
CA ALA A 173 8.83 -8.13 10.04
C ALA A 173 7.69 -8.95 10.67
N GLU A 174 6.66 -8.28 11.20
CA GLU A 174 5.43 -8.92 11.63
C GLU A 174 4.50 -9.27 10.46
N TYR A 175 4.66 -8.57 9.30
CA TYR A 175 3.84 -8.76 8.09
C TYR A 175 4.60 -9.44 6.93
N ALA A 176 5.89 -9.67 7.04
CA ALA A 176 6.72 -10.47 6.14
C ALA A 176 7.02 -11.82 6.77
#